data_e5ff110555ce6948b8719a1537f7f722
#
_entry.id   e5ff110555ce6948b8719a1537f7f722
#
_cell.length_a   1.000
_cell.length_b   1.000
_cell.length_c   1.000
_cell.angle_alpha   90.00
_cell.angle_beta   90.00
_cell.angle_gamma   90.00
#
_symmetry.space_group_name_H-M   'P 1'
#
loop_
_entity.id
_entity.type
_entity.pdbx_description
1 polymer ?
#
loop_
_entity_poly.entity_id
_entity_poly.type
_entity_poly.pdbx_seq_one_letter_code
_entity_poly.pdbx_strand_id
1 'polypeptide(L)'
;MGHHVGNASTSQAWTEHCNDLIRRVCDLFPTNFVPVCQLPQSPQTPIGTSITELRRCVEEMGFIGCNLNPDPSGGYWKDLPLGDKYWYSLYETMCDLDVPAMIHVSGACHPAMHTTSSFYLGADTTAFVHFMMSDVFTDFPSIKFIIPHGGGAVPYHWGRFRGMAQDMGLGDLNERVLGNIFFDTCVYHQDGIDMLTKVIPTENILFASEMIGAVRGIDPRSGHYYDDTKRYIDATPNLDDAQRKMVFEGNARRVFSRFPL
;
A
#
# COMPACT_ATOMS: atom_id res chain seq x y z
N MET A 1 7.38 11.86 13.17
CA MET A 1 8.56 11.92 12.28
C MET A 1 8.79 10.52 11.76
N GLY A 2 8.94 10.29 10.47
CA GLY A 2 9.18 8.96 9.93
C GLY A 2 10.59 8.47 10.29
N HIS A 3 10.72 7.19 10.64
CA HIS A 3 11.99 6.55 10.97
C HIS A 3 13.02 6.62 9.82
N HIS A 4 12.58 6.79 8.58
CA HIS A 4 13.43 6.92 7.39
C HIS A 4 14.24 8.23 7.34
N VAL A 5 13.92 9.22 8.15
CA VAL A 5 14.65 10.50 8.21
C VAL A 5 15.99 10.37 8.94
N GLY A 6 16.15 9.33 9.76
CA GLY A 6 17.41 9.02 10.43
C GLY A 6 18.46 8.39 9.51
N ASN A 7 19.64 8.12 10.06
CA ASN A 7 20.64 7.29 9.39
C ASN A 7 20.20 5.80 9.41
N ALA A 8 20.92 4.95 8.69
CA ALA A 8 20.60 3.53 8.56
C ALA A 8 20.44 2.81 9.91
N SER A 9 21.34 3.06 10.87
CA SER A 9 21.27 2.41 12.20
C SER A 9 20.07 2.89 13.02
N THR A 10 19.73 4.17 12.96
CA THR A 10 18.53 4.71 13.61
C THR A 10 17.26 4.16 12.98
N SER A 11 17.21 4.09 11.66
CA SER A 11 16.06 3.52 10.93
C SER A 11 15.88 2.04 11.28
N GLN A 12 16.96 1.26 11.33
CA GLN A 12 16.92 -0.15 11.71
C GLN A 12 16.39 -0.33 13.14
N ALA A 13 17.03 0.30 14.13
CA ALA A 13 16.65 0.15 15.54
C ALA A 13 15.20 0.61 15.79
N TRP A 14 14.77 1.69 15.17
CA TRP A 14 13.40 2.16 15.28
C TRP A 14 12.39 1.20 14.65
N THR A 15 12.70 0.67 13.48
CA THR A 15 11.84 -0.27 12.75
C THR A 15 11.68 -1.57 13.54
N GLU A 16 12.79 -2.18 13.99
CA GLU A 16 12.76 -3.38 14.81
C GLU A 16 11.93 -3.19 16.08
N HIS A 17 12.13 -2.07 16.79
CA HIS A 17 11.34 -1.74 17.97
C HIS A 17 9.84 -1.58 17.65
N CYS A 18 9.49 -0.91 16.56
CA CYS A 18 8.09 -0.76 16.15
C CYS A 18 7.46 -2.11 15.78
N ASN A 19 8.17 -2.99 15.08
CA ASN A 19 7.68 -4.31 14.74
C ASN A 19 7.48 -5.18 15.99
N ASP A 20 8.38 -5.13 16.96
CA ASP A 20 8.22 -5.81 18.25
C ASP A 20 6.98 -5.30 19.02
N LEU A 21 6.71 -3.99 18.99
CA LEU A 21 5.50 -3.41 19.58
C LEU A 21 4.23 -3.86 18.85
N ILE A 22 4.25 -3.90 17.51
CA ILE A 22 3.12 -4.41 16.70
C ILE A 22 2.83 -5.87 17.09
N ARG A 23 3.87 -6.72 17.18
CA ARG A 23 3.69 -8.11 17.60
C ARG A 23 3.06 -8.19 18.99
N ARG A 24 3.57 -7.39 19.95
CA ARG A 24 3.02 -7.34 21.31
C ARG A 24 1.54 -6.94 21.34
N VAL A 25 1.13 -5.97 20.52
CA VAL A 25 -0.30 -5.58 20.41
C VAL A 25 -1.13 -6.75 19.88
N CYS A 26 -0.65 -7.44 18.85
CA CYS A 26 -1.35 -8.60 18.31
C CYS A 26 -1.44 -9.76 19.35
N ASP A 27 -0.42 -9.97 20.18
CA ASP A 27 -0.46 -10.96 21.25
C ASP A 27 -1.48 -10.60 22.35
N LEU A 28 -1.65 -9.31 22.64
CA LEU A 28 -2.65 -8.83 23.59
C LEU A 28 -4.10 -8.92 23.06
N PHE A 29 -4.26 -8.84 21.72
CA PHE A 29 -5.57 -8.83 21.07
C PHE A 29 -5.59 -9.79 19.86
N PRO A 30 -5.40 -11.11 20.09
CA PRO A 30 -5.14 -12.08 19.03
C PRO A 30 -6.33 -12.33 18.07
N THR A 31 -7.54 -11.96 18.49
CA THR A 31 -8.76 -12.07 17.68
C THR A 31 -9.08 -10.79 16.89
N ASN A 32 -8.35 -9.69 17.14
CA ASN A 32 -8.65 -8.37 16.56
C ASN A 32 -7.59 -7.92 15.56
N PHE A 33 -6.33 -8.31 15.73
CA PHE A 33 -5.22 -7.81 14.94
C PHE A 33 -4.34 -8.92 14.40
N VAL A 34 -3.86 -8.71 13.18
CA VAL A 34 -2.77 -9.47 12.56
C VAL A 34 -1.66 -8.51 12.15
N PRO A 35 -0.37 -8.90 12.31
CA PRO A 35 0.73 -7.97 12.16
C PRO A 35 1.18 -7.82 10.70
N VAL A 36 1.41 -6.56 10.29
CA VAL A 36 2.11 -6.17 9.06
C VAL A 36 3.32 -5.34 9.45
N CYS A 37 4.51 -5.69 8.97
CA CYS A 37 5.76 -5.07 9.42
C CYS A 37 6.13 -3.82 8.62
N GLN A 38 6.96 -2.99 9.23
CA GLN A 38 7.71 -1.95 8.54
C GLN A 38 9.08 -2.49 8.14
N LEU A 39 9.68 -1.91 7.09
CA LEU A 39 11.03 -2.24 6.66
C LEU A 39 11.99 -1.11 7.03
N PRO A 40 13.22 -1.43 7.50
CA PRO A 40 14.23 -0.40 7.77
C PRO A 40 14.76 0.15 6.44
N GLN A 41 14.30 1.33 6.09
CA GLN A 41 14.67 2.03 4.87
C GLN A 41 15.19 3.42 5.24
N SER A 42 16.38 3.76 4.78
CA SER A 42 16.93 5.12 4.80
C SER A 42 17.41 5.46 3.41
N PRO A 43 17.42 6.73 3.00
CA PRO A 43 17.85 7.12 1.66
C PRO A 43 19.21 6.52 1.31
N GLN A 44 19.29 5.89 0.14
CA GLN A 44 20.50 5.29 -0.42
C GLN A 44 21.15 4.19 0.46
N THR A 45 20.39 3.57 1.35
CA THR A 45 20.86 2.44 2.18
C THR A 45 20.63 1.12 1.45
N PRO A 46 21.59 0.17 1.48
CA PRO A 46 21.43 -1.14 0.85
C PRO A 46 20.20 -1.90 1.38
N ILE A 47 19.52 -2.62 0.49
CA ILE A 47 18.24 -3.31 0.77
C ILE A 47 18.39 -4.51 1.72
N GLY A 48 19.62 -5.00 1.98
CA GLY A 48 19.86 -6.19 2.77
C GLY A 48 19.28 -6.14 4.19
N THR A 49 19.32 -5.00 4.86
CA THR A 49 18.73 -4.83 6.19
C THR A 49 17.21 -4.99 6.17
N SER A 50 16.55 -4.49 5.12
CA SER A 50 15.11 -4.67 4.91
C SER A 50 14.75 -6.14 4.70
N ILE A 51 15.56 -6.88 3.96
CA ILE A 51 15.38 -8.33 3.73
C ILE A 51 15.54 -9.11 5.04
N THR A 52 16.57 -8.81 5.82
CA THR A 52 16.79 -9.45 7.13
C THR A 52 15.60 -9.21 8.07
N GLU A 53 15.12 -7.99 8.17
CA GLU A 53 14.00 -7.66 9.04
C GLU A 53 12.68 -8.26 8.55
N LEU A 54 12.45 -8.30 7.23
CA LEU A 54 11.27 -8.96 6.66
C LEU A 54 11.24 -10.44 7.05
N ARG A 55 12.37 -11.16 6.89
CA ARG A 55 12.46 -12.57 7.29
C ARG A 55 12.23 -12.74 8.78
N ARG A 56 12.86 -11.94 9.64
CA ARG A 56 12.64 -11.97 11.09
C ARG A 56 11.16 -11.82 11.43
N CYS A 57 10.50 -10.82 10.86
CA CYS A 57 9.09 -10.55 11.13
C CYS A 57 8.19 -11.71 10.66
N VAL A 58 8.41 -12.25 9.49
CA VAL A 58 7.52 -13.28 8.92
C VAL A 58 7.81 -14.66 9.51
N GLU A 59 9.10 -15.08 9.57
CA GLU A 59 9.48 -16.43 9.96
C GLU A 59 9.44 -16.63 11.47
N GLU A 60 9.85 -15.61 12.27
CA GLU A 60 9.94 -15.74 13.72
C GLU A 60 8.73 -15.16 14.48
N MET A 61 8.08 -14.11 13.92
CA MET A 61 7.01 -13.40 14.60
C MET A 61 5.64 -13.53 13.91
N GLY A 62 5.53 -14.24 12.77
CA GLY A 62 4.27 -14.54 12.11
C GLY A 62 3.58 -13.33 11.47
N PHE A 63 4.33 -12.35 11.00
CA PHE A 63 3.81 -11.25 10.20
C PHE A 63 3.32 -11.75 8.85
N ILE A 64 2.27 -11.11 8.32
CA ILE A 64 1.58 -11.56 7.11
C ILE A 64 1.79 -10.66 5.89
N GLY A 65 2.54 -9.57 6.03
CA GLY A 65 2.82 -8.59 4.99
C GLY A 65 3.80 -7.54 5.49
N CYS A 66 4.17 -6.60 4.61
CA CYS A 66 5.04 -5.48 4.97
C CYS A 66 4.57 -4.17 4.35
N ASN A 67 5.07 -3.05 4.89
CA ASN A 67 5.02 -1.74 4.26
C ASN A 67 6.34 -1.46 3.54
N LEU A 68 6.27 -1.04 2.29
CA LEU A 68 7.41 -0.64 1.46
C LEU A 68 7.31 0.85 1.17
N ASN A 69 8.31 1.61 1.60
CA ASN A 69 8.37 3.04 1.34
C ASN A 69 9.01 3.31 -0.03
N PRO A 70 8.30 3.90 -1.00
CA PRO A 70 8.83 4.19 -2.33
C PRO A 70 9.79 5.38 -2.34
N ASP A 71 9.75 6.24 -1.33
CA ASP A 71 10.64 7.41 -1.18
C ASP A 71 11.03 7.66 0.28
N PRO A 72 12.01 6.92 0.81
CA PRO A 72 12.52 7.15 2.18
C PRO A 72 13.11 8.55 2.36
N SER A 73 13.41 9.29 1.29
CA SER A 73 13.95 10.63 1.36
C SER A 73 12.91 11.74 1.62
N GLY A 74 11.63 11.36 1.75
CA GLY A 74 10.57 12.27 2.17
C GLY A 74 10.22 13.35 1.14
N GLY A 75 10.10 13.00 -0.12
CA GLY A 75 9.70 13.88 -1.21
C GLY A 75 10.84 14.34 -2.11
N TYR A 76 12.07 13.85 -1.88
CA TYR A 76 13.23 14.18 -2.72
C TYR A 76 13.54 13.12 -3.78
N TRP A 77 12.94 11.94 -3.72
CA TRP A 77 13.07 10.83 -4.66
C TRP A 77 14.55 10.48 -4.97
N LYS A 78 15.33 10.27 -3.91
CA LYS A 78 16.78 10.01 -4.02
C LYS A 78 17.12 8.55 -4.32
N ASP A 79 16.19 7.65 -4.10
CA ASP A 79 16.36 6.23 -4.33
C ASP A 79 15.88 5.82 -5.73
N LEU A 80 16.21 4.60 -6.14
CA LEU A 80 15.82 4.05 -7.43
C LEU A 80 14.31 3.75 -7.47
N PRO A 81 13.65 3.92 -8.64
CA PRO A 81 12.24 3.60 -8.80
C PRO A 81 11.93 2.17 -8.40
N LEU A 82 10.72 1.90 -7.89
CA LEU A 82 10.28 0.56 -7.50
C LEU A 82 10.32 -0.48 -8.63
N GLY A 83 10.36 -0.05 -9.88
CA GLY A 83 10.56 -0.92 -11.04
C GLY A 83 12.01 -1.31 -11.32
N ASP A 84 12.98 -0.75 -10.60
CA ASP A 84 14.41 -1.03 -10.82
C ASP A 84 14.83 -2.39 -10.23
N LYS A 85 15.79 -3.04 -10.87
CA LYS A 85 16.35 -4.32 -10.44
C LYS A 85 17.02 -4.29 -9.06
N TYR A 86 17.34 -3.12 -8.55
CA TYR A 86 17.79 -2.93 -7.17
C TYR A 86 16.84 -3.59 -6.14
N TRP A 87 15.54 -3.56 -6.40
CA TRP A 87 14.52 -4.10 -5.50
C TRP A 87 14.30 -5.61 -5.64
N TYR A 88 14.85 -6.25 -6.67
CA TYR A 88 14.53 -7.64 -7.02
C TYR A 88 14.82 -8.64 -5.90
N SER A 89 15.92 -8.48 -5.15
CA SER A 89 16.23 -9.37 -4.02
C SER A 89 15.20 -9.28 -2.88
N LEU A 90 14.57 -8.10 -2.69
CA LEU A 90 13.45 -7.97 -1.77
C LEU A 90 12.18 -8.62 -2.37
N TYR A 91 11.92 -8.45 -3.66
CA TYR A 91 10.76 -9.03 -4.34
C TYR A 91 10.83 -10.56 -4.37
N GLU A 92 12.00 -11.15 -4.62
CA GLU A 92 12.24 -12.58 -4.45
C GLU A 92 11.89 -13.02 -3.02
N THR A 93 12.38 -12.32 -2.02
CA THR A 93 12.10 -12.65 -0.61
C THR A 93 10.60 -12.53 -0.29
N MET A 94 9.90 -11.54 -0.81
CA MET A 94 8.44 -11.40 -0.64
C MET A 94 7.70 -12.58 -1.29
N CYS A 95 8.11 -12.99 -2.48
CA CYS A 95 7.54 -14.16 -3.16
C CYS A 95 7.81 -15.46 -2.40
N ASP A 96 9.05 -15.69 -1.93
CA ASP A 96 9.44 -16.86 -1.13
C ASP A 96 8.61 -16.98 0.16
N LEU A 97 8.35 -15.84 0.80
CA LEU A 97 7.59 -15.76 2.04
C LEU A 97 6.08 -15.70 1.82
N ASP A 98 5.61 -15.56 0.56
CA ASP A 98 4.21 -15.33 0.18
C ASP A 98 3.56 -14.20 1.00
N VAL A 99 4.15 -13.01 0.94
CA VAL A 99 3.68 -11.81 1.64
C VAL A 99 3.50 -10.63 0.68
N PRO A 100 2.39 -9.89 0.75
CA PRO A 100 2.19 -8.66 0.00
C PRO A 100 2.92 -7.48 0.65
N ALA A 101 3.15 -6.42 -0.13
CA ALA A 101 3.58 -5.12 0.41
C ALA A 101 2.53 -4.04 0.14
N MET A 102 2.22 -3.25 1.17
CA MET A 102 1.55 -1.96 1.00
C MET A 102 2.61 -0.90 0.69
N ILE A 103 2.39 -0.14 -0.38
CA ILE A 103 3.26 0.99 -0.74
C ILE A 103 2.86 2.17 0.12
N HIS A 104 3.73 2.62 1.02
CA HIS A 104 3.37 3.71 1.92
C HIS A 104 4.58 4.58 2.26
N VAL A 105 4.51 5.87 1.93
CA VAL A 105 5.54 6.83 2.34
C VAL A 105 5.38 7.23 3.80
N SER A 106 6.46 7.73 4.39
CA SER A 106 6.46 8.33 5.73
C SER A 106 6.22 9.85 5.67
N GLY A 107 6.68 10.60 6.67
CA GLY A 107 6.52 12.06 6.68
C GLY A 107 7.30 12.76 5.56
N ALA A 108 6.73 13.82 5.00
CA ALA A 108 7.42 14.67 4.04
C ALA A 108 8.52 15.49 4.72
N CYS A 109 9.70 15.51 4.08
CA CYS A 109 10.84 16.37 4.43
C CYS A 109 10.99 17.53 3.44
N HIS A 110 10.45 17.38 2.23
CA HIS A 110 10.49 18.41 1.20
C HIS A 110 9.56 19.58 1.56
N PRO A 111 10.05 20.83 1.59
CA PRO A 111 9.26 21.98 2.07
C PRO A 111 8.04 22.33 1.21
N ALA A 112 8.00 21.89 -0.04
CA ALA A 112 6.87 22.11 -0.94
C ALA A 112 5.77 21.05 -0.82
N MET A 113 5.93 20.05 0.06
CA MET A 113 4.98 18.94 0.17
C MET A 113 4.30 18.91 1.54
N HIS A 114 2.98 18.75 1.53
CA HIS A 114 2.23 18.40 2.74
C HIS A 114 2.14 16.88 2.86
N THR A 115 2.49 16.33 4.02
CA THR A 115 2.64 14.89 4.23
C THR A 115 1.41 14.08 3.80
N THR A 116 0.25 14.33 4.39
CA THR A 116 -0.96 13.51 4.20
C THR A 116 -1.77 13.87 2.96
N SER A 117 -1.34 14.85 2.18
CA SER A 117 -2.03 15.24 0.95
C SER A 117 -1.11 15.06 -0.27
N SER A 118 -0.37 16.10 -0.65
CA SER A 118 0.41 16.07 -1.89
C SER A 118 1.50 15.00 -1.90
N PHE A 119 2.11 14.66 -0.74
CA PHE A 119 3.14 13.62 -0.69
C PHE A 119 2.53 12.22 -0.75
N TYR A 120 1.55 11.90 0.10
CA TYR A 120 0.91 10.57 0.08
C TYR A 120 0.31 10.27 -1.30
N LEU A 121 -0.62 11.09 -1.76
CA LEU A 121 -1.32 10.85 -3.02
C LEU A 121 -0.39 10.89 -4.25
N GLY A 122 0.62 11.77 -4.21
CA GLY A 122 1.63 11.85 -5.26
C GLY A 122 2.54 10.62 -5.30
N ALA A 123 2.94 10.10 -4.15
CA ALA A 123 3.79 8.91 -4.06
C ALA A 123 3.07 7.65 -4.51
N ASP A 124 1.78 7.47 -4.14
CA ASP A 124 0.95 6.36 -4.60
C ASP A 124 0.85 6.33 -6.13
N THR A 125 0.54 7.49 -6.71
CA THR A 125 0.46 7.65 -8.16
C THR A 125 1.80 7.35 -8.83
N THR A 126 2.91 7.83 -8.25
CA THR A 126 4.26 7.61 -8.79
C THR A 126 4.65 6.14 -8.70
N ALA A 127 4.35 5.47 -7.58
CA ALA A 127 4.63 4.04 -7.42
C ALA A 127 3.86 3.18 -8.44
N PHE A 128 2.59 3.50 -8.70
CA PHE A 128 1.83 2.85 -9.76
C PHE A 128 2.52 2.97 -11.12
N VAL A 129 3.01 4.16 -11.47
CA VAL A 129 3.72 4.40 -12.73
C VAL A 129 5.03 3.63 -12.79
N HIS A 130 5.79 3.52 -11.69
CA HIS A 130 7.00 2.71 -11.62
C HIS A 130 6.71 1.24 -11.99
N PHE A 131 5.64 0.66 -11.44
CA PHE A 131 5.25 -0.71 -11.75
C PHE A 131 4.70 -0.85 -13.18
N MET A 132 3.86 0.05 -13.62
CA MET A 132 3.30 0.05 -14.98
C MET A 132 4.41 0.04 -16.05
N MET A 133 5.50 0.77 -15.82
CA MET A 133 6.61 0.94 -16.76
C MET A 133 7.71 -0.12 -16.64
N SER A 134 7.61 -1.06 -15.70
CA SER A 134 8.64 -2.06 -15.41
C SER A 134 8.23 -3.48 -15.79
N ASP A 135 9.16 -4.41 -15.74
CA ASP A 135 8.92 -5.84 -15.96
C ASP A 135 8.73 -6.64 -14.65
N VAL A 136 8.52 -5.93 -13.52
CA VAL A 136 8.38 -6.56 -12.18
C VAL A 136 7.33 -7.66 -12.18
N PHE A 137 6.17 -7.45 -12.80
CA PHE A 137 5.08 -8.45 -12.80
C PHE A 137 5.30 -9.58 -13.82
N THR A 138 6.17 -9.39 -14.79
CA THR A 138 6.65 -10.46 -15.68
C THR A 138 7.67 -11.33 -14.94
N ASP A 139 8.60 -10.71 -14.21
CA ASP A 139 9.67 -11.39 -13.50
C ASP A 139 9.17 -12.03 -12.18
N PHE A 140 8.17 -11.42 -11.54
CA PHE A 140 7.54 -11.86 -10.27
C PHE A 140 6.02 -11.95 -10.39
N PRO A 141 5.46 -12.93 -11.13
CA PRO A 141 4.02 -12.98 -11.39
C PRO A 141 3.14 -13.22 -10.16
N SER A 142 3.69 -13.72 -9.06
CA SER A 142 2.95 -13.95 -7.80
C SER A 142 3.00 -12.78 -6.83
N ILE A 143 3.86 -11.77 -7.08
CA ILE A 143 4.01 -10.63 -6.16
C ILE A 143 2.73 -9.80 -6.09
N LYS A 144 2.43 -9.24 -4.91
CA LYS A 144 1.23 -8.44 -4.69
C LYS A 144 1.60 -7.11 -4.03
N PHE A 145 1.12 -6.02 -4.61
CA PHE A 145 1.27 -4.68 -4.06
C PHE A 145 -0.08 -4.03 -3.81
N ILE A 146 -0.22 -3.36 -2.67
CA ILE A 146 -1.38 -2.57 -2.31
C ILE A 146 -0.98 -1.11 -2.41
N ILE A 147 -1.68 -0.34 -3.24
CA ILE A 147 -1.51 1.11 -3.36
C ILE A 147 -2.62 1.78 -2.55
N PRO A 148 -2.26 2.43 -1.42
CA PRO A 148 -3.24 2.99 -0.49
C PRO A 148 -3.93 4.26 -1.00
N HIS A 149 -4.78 4.84 -0.16
CA HIS A 149 -5.49 6.11 -0.40
C HIS A 149 -6.30 6.09 -1.72
N GLY A 150 -6.97 4.96 -1.98
CA GLY A 150 -7.71 4.75 -3.22
C GLY A 150 -6.83 4.71 -4.47
N GLY A 151 -5.53 4.52 -4.31
CA GLY A 151 -4.56 4.56 -5.41
C GLY A 151 -4.12 5.98 -5.81
N GLY A 152 -4.26 6.95 -4.92
CA GLY A 152 -3.92 8.34 -5.22
C GLY A 152 -4.79 8.90 -6.36
N ALA A 153 -4.17 9.34 -7.45
CA ALA A 153 -4.88 9.84 -8.63
C ALA A 153 -5.17 8.76 -9.69
N VAL A 154 -4.77 7.50 -9.46
CA VAL A 154 -4.77 6.44 -10.49
C VAL A 154 -6.17 6.10 -11.00
N PRO A 155 -7.18 5.77 -10.17
CA PRO A 155 -8.51 5.43 -10.68
C PRO A 155 -9.16 6.60 -11.42
N TYR A 156 -8.99 7.83 -10.92
CA TYR A 156 -9.53 9.04 -11.55
C TYR A 156 -8.93 9.29 -12.94
N HIS A 157 -7.66 8.93 -13.15
CA HIS A 157 -6.94 9.09 -14.41
C HIS A 157 -6.69 7.77 -15.17
N TRP A 158 -7.45 6.71 -14.91
CA TRP A 158 -7.27 5.38 -15.51
C TRP A 158 -7.15 5.42 -17.04
N GLY A 159 -7.98 6.21 -17.70
CA GLY A 159 -7.92 6.41 -19.16
C GLY A 159 -6.59 7.02 -19.64
N ARG A 160 -5.98 7.91 -18.85
CA ARG A 160 -4.65 8.47 -19.16
C ARG A 160 -3.57 7.39 -19.09
N PHE A 161 -3.56 6.60 -18.04
CA PHE A 161 -2.55 5.53 -17.86
C PHE A 161 -2.71 4.44 -18.90
N ARG A 162 -3.95 4.10 -19.27
CA ARG A 162 -4.23 3.17 -20.37
C ARG A 162 -3.70 3.69 -21.71
N GLY A 163 -3.92 4.96 -22.03
CA GLY A 163 -3.37 5.60 -23.22
C GLY A 163 -1.84 5.62 -23.23
N MET A 164 -1.22 5.96 -22.10
CA MET A 164 0.23 5.92 -21.94
C MET A 164 0.81 4.52 -22.14
N ALA A 165 0.20 3.49 -21.54
CA ALA A 165 0.63 2.10 -21.74
C ALA A 165 0.57 1.71 -23.23
N GLN A 166 -0.46 2.10 -23.93
CA GLN A 166 -0.60 1.87 -25.38
C GLN A 166 0.50 2.61 -26.17
N ASP A 167 0.71 3.89 -25.90
CA ASP A 167 1.72 4.71 -26.60
C ASP A 167 3.15 4.18 -26.39
N MET A 168 3.39 3.58 -25.25
CA MET A 168 4.69 2.97 -24.88
C MET A 168 4.82 1.51 -25.37
N GLY A 169 3.80 0.94 -26.01
CA GLY A 169 3.81 -0.46 -26.48
C GLY A 169 3.77 -1.50 -25.34
N LEU A 170 3.24 -1.14 -24.17
CA LEU A 170 3.20 -2.00 -22.98
C LEU A 170 1.99 -2.95 -22.93
N GLY A 171 1.13 -2.92 -23.95
CA GLY A 171 -0.08 -3.74 -24.03
C GLY A 171 -1.28 -3.17 -23.26
N ASP A 172 -2.24 -4.04 -22.92
CA ASP A 172 -3.40 -3.65 -22.13
C ASP A 172 -3.03 -3.40 -20.66
N LEU A 173 -3.44 -2.26 -20.13
CA LEU A 173 -3.11 -1.86 -18.77
C LEU A 173 -3.70 -2.82 -17.72
N ASN A 174 -4.93 -3.30 -17.93
CA ASN A 174 -5.59 -4.17 -16.96
C ASN A 174 -4.84 -5.50 -16.87
N GLU A 175 -4.50 -6.09 -18.01
CA GLU A 175 -3.72 -7.34 -18.06
C GLU A 175 -2.34 -7.16 -17.44
N ARG A 176 -1.73 -6.00 -17.64
CA ARG A 176 -0.39 -5.70 -17.16
C ARG A 176 -0.30 -5.55 -15.64
N VAL A 177 -1.30 -4.98 -14.98
CA VAL A 177 -1.16 -4.56 -13.57
C VAL A 177 -2.18 -5.18 -12.62
N LEU A 178 -3.41 -5.52 -13.05
CA LEU A 178 -4.47 -5.92 -12.13
C LEU A 178 -4.32 -7.36 -11.57
N GLY A 179 -3.40 -8.15 -12.10
CA GLY A 179 -3.02 -9.42 -11.45
C GLY A 179 -2.25 -9.22 -10.14
N ASN A 180 -1.60 -8.08 -9.96
CA ASN A 180 -0.60 -7.84 -8.93
C ASN A 180 -0.84 -6.58 -8.10
N ILE A 181 -1.62 -5.60 -8.60
CA ILE A 181 -1.91 -4.35 -7.91
C ILE A 181 -3.32 -4.36 -7.36
N PHE A 182 -3.43 -3.94 -6.09
CA PHE A 182 -4.67 -3.75 -5.34
C PHE A 182 -4.75 -2.33 -4.83
N PHE A 183 -5.96 -1.84 -4.58
CA PHE A 183 -6.23 -0.50 -4.07
C PHE A 183 -7.04 -0.58 -2.79
N ASP A 184 -6.87 0.36 -1.88
CA ASP A 184 -7.68 0.42 -0.68
C ASP A 184 -8.84 1.41 -0.80
N THR A 185 -9.66 1.50 0.24
CA THR A 185 -10.84 2.37 0.30
C THR A 185 -10.63 3.62 1.13
N CYS A 186 -9.40 4.05 1.41
CA CYS A 186 -9.10 5.28 2.15
C CYS A 186 -9.39 6.53 1.33
N VAL A 187 -10.65 6.67 0.89
CA VAL A 187 -11.20 7.79 0.12
C VAL A 187 -12.37 8.36 0.90
N TYR A 188 -12.25 9.56 1.42
CA TYR A 188 -13.12 10.11 2.46
C TYR A 188 -14.37 10.82 1.95
N HIS A 189 -14.95 10.37 0.83
CA HIS A 189 -16.23 10.87 0.31
C HIS A 189 -16.90 9.90 -0.65
N GLN A 190 -18.23 9.98 -0.76
CA GLN A 190 -19.03 9.03 -1.54
C GLN A 190 -18.65 9.01 -3.04
N ASP A 191 -18.57 10.18 -3.67
CA ASP A 191 -18.29 10.25 -5.12
C ASP A 191 -16.93 9.64 -5.49
N GLY A 192 -15.94 9.72 -4.59
CA GLY A 192 -14.63 9.08 -4.79
C GLY A 192 -14.71 7.56 -4.68
N ILE A 193 -15.45 7.03 -3.73
CA ILE A 193 -15.70 5.57 -3.61
C ILE A 193 -16.52 5.07 -4.81
N ASP A 194 -17.52 5.83 -5.26
CA ASP A 194 -18.31 5.45 -6.44
C ASP A 194 -17.45 5.44 -7.71
N MET A 195 -16.51 6.37 -7.84
CA MET A 195 -15.54 6.37 -8.94
C MET A 195 -14.59 5.16 -8.84
N LEU A 196 -14.01 4.92 -7.66
CA LEU A 196 -13.10 3.79 -7.43
C LEU A 196 -13.78 2.46 -7.81
N THR A 197 -14.97 2.20 -7.25
CA THR A 197 -15.72 0.95 -7.46
C THR A 197 -16.28 0.79 -8.88
N LYS A 198 -16.39 1.87 -9.64
CA LYS A 198 -16.79 1.87 -11.05
C LYS A 198 -15.63 1.58 -12.00
N VAL A 199 -14.42 2.00 -11.65
CA VAL A 199 -13.24 1.95 -12.54
C VAL A 199 -12.38 0.74 -12.26
N ILE A 200 -12.19 0.40 -10.99
CA ILE A 200 -11.35 -0.71 -10.55
C ILE A 200 -12.21 -1.96 -10.31
N PRO A 201 -11.81 -3.13 -10.83
CA PRO A 201 -12.51 -4.38 -10.57
C PRO A 201 -12.62 -4.67 -9.07
N THR A 202 -13.78 -5.18 -8.64
CA THR A 202 -14.06 -5.44 -7.22
C THR A 202 -13.00 -6.30 -6.54
N GLU A 203 -12.46 -7.27 -7.24
CA GLU A 203 -11.39 -8.17 -6.77
C GLU A 203 -10.08 -7.45 -6.46
N ASN A 204 -9.88 -6.25 -6.96
CA ASN A 204 -8.68 -5.45 -6.72
C ASN A 204 -8.87 -4.37 -5.65
N ILE A 205 -10.01 -4.36 -4.94
CA ILE A 205 -10.32 -3.38 -3.90
C ILE A 205 -10.31 -4.03 -2.51
N LEU A 206 -9.54 -3.47 -1.59
CA LEU A 206 -9.40 -3.89 -0.20
C LEU A 206 -10.03 -2.84 0.72
N PHE A 207 -10.83 -3.28 1.69
CA PHE A 207 -11.35 -2.35 2.70
C PHE A 207 -10.23 -1.81 3.59
N ALA A 208 -10.19 -0.50 3.75
CA ALA A 208 -9.38 0.20 4.72
C ALA A 208 -10.04 1.53 5.11
N SER A 209 -9.72 2.04 6.29
CA SER A 209 -10.29 3.28 6.81
C SER A 209 -9.22 4.33 7.15
N GLU A 210 -7.98 3.91 7.36
CA GLU A 210 -6.92 4.78 7.88
C GLU A 210 -7.37 5.49 9.18
N MET A 211 -8.18 4.80 10.00
CA MET A 211 -8.83 5.36 11.19
C MET A 211 -7.81 6.05 12.10
N ILE A 212 -8.14 7.31 12.49
CA ILE A 212 -7.28 8.25 13.24
C ILE A 212 -5.95 8.61 12.54
N GLY A 213 -5.82 8.31 11.25
CA GLY A 213 -4.65 8.61 10.42
C GLY A 213 -4.61 10.03 9.88
N ALA A 214 -4.90 10.19 8.57
CA ALA A 214 -4.68 11.45 7.85
C ALA A 214 -5.68 12.56 8.17
N VAL A 215 -6.97 12.24 8.30
CA VAL A 215 -8.04 13.22 8.54
C VAL A 215 -8.80 12.85 9.80
N ARG A 216 -8.70 13.70 10.80
CA ARG A 216 -9.36 13.53 12.10
C ARG A 216 -10.46 14.56 12.23
N GLY A 217 -11.68 14.13 12.27
CA GLY A 217 -12.80 15.04 12.48
C GLY A 217 -14.10 14.54 11.91
N ILE A 218 -15.16 15.25 12.25
CA ILE A 218 -16.50 15.01 11.75
C ILE A 218 -16.74 15.95 10.58
N ASP A 219 -17.15 15.40 9.44
CA ASP A 219 -17.60 16.17 8.30
C ASP A 219 -18.90 16.90 8.65
N PRO A 220 -18.93 18.23 8.64
CA PRO A 220 -20.14 19.00 8.99
C PRO A 220 -21.30 18.81 8.01
N ARG A 221 -21.03 18.28 6.81
CA ARG A 221 -22.07 17.99 5.80
C ARG A 221 -22.82 16.70 6.09
N SER A 222 -22.10 15.69 6.61
CA SER A 222 -22.66 14.35 6.83
C SER A 222 -22.91 14.04 8.30
N GLY A 223 -22.25 14.73 9.23
CA GLY A 223 -22.31 14.44 10.66
C GLY A 223 -21.52 13.19 11.07
N HIS A 224 -20.71 12.59 10.18
CA HIS A 224 -19.92 11.41 10.42
C HIS A 224 -18.42 11.72 10.36
N TYR A 225 -17.60 10.84 10.95
CA TYR A 225 -16.15 10.93 10.79
C TYR A 225 -15.77 10.74 9.31
N TYR A 226 -14.76 11.49 8.84
CA TYR A 226 -14.25 11.35 7.46
C TYR A 226 -13.73 9.96 7.18
N ASP A 227 -13.05 9.34 8.14
CA ASP A 227 -12.47 8.00 8.06
C ASP A 227 -13.46 6.84 8.32
N ASP A 228 -14.74 7.12 8.47
CA ASP A 228 -15.81 6.11 8.45
C ASP A 228 -16.08 5.66 7.00
N THR A 229 -15.08 5.04 6.40
CA THR A 229 -15.12 4.60 4.99
C THR A 229 -16.10 3.47 4.75
N LYS A 230 -16.43 2.69 5.79
CA LYS A 230 -17.41 1.60 5.70
C LYS A 230 -18.75 2.07 5.15
N ARG A 231 -19.27 3.19 5.63
CA ARG A 231 -20.55 3.73 5.19
C ARG A 231 -20.59 4.08 3.70
N TYR A 232 -19.46 4.49 3.10
CA TYR A 232 -19.38 4.77 1.68
C TYR A 232 -19.44 3.50 0.83
N ILE A 233 -18.81 2.41 1.31
CA ILE A 233 -18.90 1.10 0.67
C ILE A 233 -20.31 0.51 0.81
N ASP A 234 -20.97 0.69 1.96
CA ASP A 234 -22.35 0.24 2.16
C ASP A 234 -23.32 1.00 1.23
N ALA A 235 -23.06 2.27 0.95
CA ALA A 235 -23.96 3.16 0.19
C ALA A 235 -23.71 3.18 -1.32
N THR A 236 -22.54 2.70 -1.80
CA THR A 236 -22.25 2.74 -3.24
C THR A 236 -23.22 1.86 -4.05
N PRO A 237 -23.77 2.37 -5.17
CA PRO A 237 -24.67 1.59 -6.03
C PRO A 237 -23.94 0.61 -6.93
N ASN A 238 -22.61 0.67 -6.99
CA ASN A 238 -21.79 -0.12 -7.91
C ASN A 238 -21.49 -1.54 -7.42
N LEU A 239 -21.79 -1.86 -6.17
CA LEU A 239 -21.50 -3.15 -5.56
C LEU A 239 -22.79 -3.82 -5.11
N ASP A 240 -22.95 -5.11 -5.42
CA ASP A 240 -23.93 -5.97 -4.77
C ASP A 240 -23.42 -6.49 -3.41
N ASP A 241 -24.24 -7.26 -2.69
CA ASP A 241 -23.87 -7.76 -1.36
C ASP A 241 -22.69 -8.73 -1.38
N ALA A 242 -22.55 -9.54 -2.43
CA ALA A 242 -21.43 -10.46 -2.60
C ALA A 242 -20.12 -9.67 -2.85
N GLN A 243 -20.19 -8.64 -3.68
CA GLN A 243 -19.08 -7.76 -3.96
C GLN A 243 -18.66 -6.94 -2.72
N ARG A 244 -19.62 -6.43 -1.93
CA ARG A 244 -19.32 -5.79 -0.64
C ARG A 244 -18.58 -6.72 0.30
N LYS A 245 -19.03 -7.97 0.40
CA LYS A 245 -18.35 -8.99 1.21
C LYS A 245 -16.92 -9.24 0.70
N MET A 246 -16.71 -9.27 -0.63
CA MET A 246 -15.36 -9.38 -1.20
C MET A 246 -14.48 -8.20 -0.79
N VAL A 247 -14.97 -6.97 -0.88
CA VAL A 247 -14.21 -5.76 -0.48
C VAL A 247 -13.89 -5.79 1.01
N PHE A 248 -14.86 -6.11 1.89
CA PHE A 248 -14.68 -6.06 3.34
C PHE A 248 -13.74 -7.15 3.88
N GLU A 249 -13.75 -8.36 3.30
CA GLU A 249 -12.93 -9.46 3.85
C GLU A 249 -12.33 -10.40 2.79
N GLY A 250 -13.07 -10.75 1.75
CA GLY A 250 -12.66 -11.82 0.83
C GLY A 250 -11.37 -11.51 0.10
N ASN A 251 -11.21 -10.27 -0.36
CA ASN A 251 -10.00 -9.85 -1.06
C ASN A 251 -8.79 -9.78 -0.13
N ALA A 252 -8.97 -9.30 1.12
CA ALA A 252 -7.88 -9.28 2.09
C ALA A 252 -7.37 -10.70 2.38
N ARG A 253 -8.26 -11.69 2.57
CA ARG A 253 -7.88 -13.11 2.76
C ARG A 253 -7.16 -13.70 1.54
N ARG A 254 -7.50 -13.27 0.34
CA ARG A 254 -6.84 -13.70 -0.91
C ARG A 254 -5.47 -13.05 -1.10
N VAL A 255 -5.35 -11.78 -0.74
CA VAL A 255 -4.09 -11.01 -0.90
C VAL A 255 -3.08 -11.40 0.18
N PHE A 256 -3.52 -11.51 1.42
CA PHE A 256 -2.72 -11.94 2.56
C PHE A 256 -2.92 -13.45 2.80
N SER A 257 -2.28 -14.28 1.98
CA SER A 257 -2.43 -15.75 2.02
C SER A 257 -2.07 -16.37 3.38
N ARG A 258 -1.23 -15.69 4.17
CA ARG A 258 -0.84 -16.08 5.54
C ARG A 258 -1.83 -15.62 6.61
N PHE A 259 -2.98 -15.06 6.23
CA PHE A 259 -4.01 -14.66 7.18
C PHE A 259 -4.51 -15.90 7.94
N PRO A 260 -4.52 -15.90 9.31
CA PRO A 260 -5.00 -17.05 10.07
C PRO A 260 -6.47 -17.32 9.78
N LEU A 261 -6.81 -18.62 9.62
CA LEU A 261 -8.17 -19.10 9.34
C LEU A 261 -9.05 -19.01 10.60
#